data_ebbdc7e867616d18597edafc6ddd09fd
#
_entry.id   ebbdc7e867616d18597edafc6ddd09fd
#
_cell.length_a   1.000
_cell.length_b   1.000
_cell.length_c   1.000
_cell.angle_alpha   90.00
_cell.angle_beta   90.00
_cell.angle_gamma   90.00
#
_symmetry.space_group_name_H-M   'P 1'
#
loop_
_entity.id
_entity.type
_entity.pdbx_description
1 polymer ?
#
loop_
_entity_poly.entity_id
_entity_poly.type
_entity_poly.pdbx_seq_one_letter_code
_entity_poly.pdbx_strand_id
1 'polypeptide(L)'
;YPFKQLIADGIEMVMVAHLSIPALDPSGTPSSISKPIVTGLLREKLGYKGIICTDALNMDGVAKESGLEKKEIPLAAYKAGADILLMPEDVENSITVIEQALKRGEITMAGLDERVKKMLALKARLGILDKGYSPYVELDGIEKRVIVQENLDLMQQIAKNSMTVLFNDNSAGYGLPVTFEGKKVAYVGYKNPVLGREFGEIANRYGKVDTILLSNDASLAALKDARNRLRNHDLIIMGFNETDQRPHKGYAINVEEVNFITDWAADQPMIAVYLGSPYALTRIPGYRNFTAYV
;
A
#
# COMPACT_ATOMS: atom_id res chain seq x y z
N TYR A 1 -15.81 7.87 -6.65
CA TYR A 1 -16.34 6.87 -7.61
C TYR A 1 -16.26 5.44 -7.06
N PRO A 2 -15.10 4.93 -6.56
CA PRO A 2 -14.98 3.50 -6.18
C PRO A 2 -15.96 3.08 -5.09
N PHE A 3 -16.20 3.89 -4.08
CA PHE A 3 -17.16 3.57 -3.02
C PHE A 3 -18.58 3.37 -3.54
N LYS A 4 -19.06 4.20 -4.48
CA LYS A 4 -20.39 4.04 -5.06
C LYS A 4 -20.53 2.71 -5.79
N GLN A 5 -19.51 2.32 -6.56
CA GLN A 5 -19.52 1.06 -7.28
C GLN A 5 -19.53 -0.13 -6.31
N LEU A 6 -18.63 -0.14 -5.33
CA LEU A 6 -18.56 -1.21 -4.33
C LEU A 6 -19.85 -1.32 -3.49
N ILE A 7 -20.51 -0.19 -3.18
CA ILE A 7 -21.80 -0.19 -2.49
C ILE A 7 -22.89 -0.81 -3.38
N ALA A 8 -22.90 -0.47 -4.68
CA ALA A 8 -23.83 -1.06 -5.63
C ALA A 8 -23.60 -2.57 -5.83
N ASP A 9 -22.35 -3.00 -5.76
CA ASP A 9 -21.94 -4.41 -5.84
C ASP A 9 -22.17 -5.19 -4.52
N GLY A 10 -22.66 -4.51 -3.47
CA GLY A 10 -23.06 -5.14 -2.22
C GLY A 10 -21.94 -5.36 -1.21
N ILE A 11 -20.93 -4.48 -1.16
CA ILE A 11 -19.86 -4.59 -0.15
C ILE A 11 -20.42 -4.67 1.27
N GLU A 12 -19.94 -5.63 2.05
CA GLU A 12 -20.45 -5.95 3.39
C GLU A 12 -19.99 -4.96 4.46
N MET A 13 -18.77 -4.47 4.37
CA MET A 13 -18.16 -3.60 5.37
C MET A 13 -17.34 -2.48 4.72
N VAL A 14 -17.47 -1.29 5.28
CA VAL A 14 -16.64 -0.12 4.93
C VAL A 14 -15.89 0.33 6.17
N MET A 15 -14.57 0.42 6.07
CA MET A 15 -13.72 1.03 7.09
C MET A 15 -13.59 2.53 6.84
N VAL A 16 -13.78 3.33 7.89
CA VAL A 16 -13.60 4.79 7.84
C VAL A 16 -12.30 5.15 8.54
N ALA A 17 -11.34 5.69 7.77
CA ALA A 17 -10.03 6.12 8.27
C ALA A 17 -10.13 7.42 9.11
N HIS A 18 -9.01 7.81 9.75
CA HIS A 18 -8.91 9.05 10.54
C HIS A 18 -8.35 10.18 9.68
N LEU A 19 -9.14 10.65 8.70
CA LEU A 19 -8.72 11.70 7.78
C LEU A 19 -9.46 13.02 8.08
N SER A 20 -8.74 14.12 8.11
CA SER A 20 -9.36 15.45 8.07
C SER A 20 -9.70 15.80 6.62
N ILE A 21 -10.98 16.00 6.32
CA ILE A 21 -11.48 16.31 4.97
C ILE A 21 -12.36 17.57 5.03
N PRO A 22 -11.78 18.77 5.07
CA PRO A 22 -12.52 20.02 5.27
C PRO A 22 -13.63 20.28 4.23
N ALA A 23 -13.49 19.73 3.04
CA ALA A 23 -14.52 19.81 1.98
C ALA A 23 -15.81 19.03 2.33
N LEU A 24 -15.75 18.07 3.26
CA LEU A 24 -16.88 17.24 3.69
C LEU A 24 -17.33 17.60 5.11
N ASP A 25 -16.39 17.96 5.98
CA ASP A 25 -16.63 18.41 7.33
C ASP A 25 -15.71 19.61 7.63
N PRO A 26 -16.21 20.85 7.52
CA PRO A 26 -15.41 22.07 7.75
C PRO A 26 -14.84 22.20 9.16
N SER A 27 -15.35 21.44 10.14
CA SER A 27 -14.83 21.44 11.51
C SER A 27 -13.41 20.88 11.62
N GLY A 28 -12.94 20.14 10.58
CA GLY A 28 -11.67 19.45 10.62
C GLY A 28 -11.70 18.15 11.44
N THR A 29 -12.87 17.75 11.96
CA THR A 29 -13.04 16.51 12.73
C THR A 29 -12.61 15.30 11.87
N PRO A 30 -11.81 14.37 12.43
CA PRO A 30 -11.44 13.13 11.75
C PRO A 30 -12.65 12.35 11.26
N SER A 31 -12.60 11.88 10.01
CA SER A 31 -13.74 11.27 9.32
C SER A 31 -14.40 10.11 10.09
N SER A 32 -13.63 9.32 10.83
CA SER A 32 -14.14 8.19 11.63
C SER A 32 -15.04 8.59 12.81
N ILE A 33 -14.94 9.84 13.26
CA ILE A 33 -15.75 10.40 14.36
C ILE A 33 -16.60 11.59 13.88
N SER A 34 -16.63 11.86 12.57
CA SER A 34 -17.42 12.90 11.94
C SER A 34 -18.80 12.40 11.55
N LYS A 35 -19.85 12.90 12.19
CA LYS A 35 -21.24 12.58 11.83
C LYS A 35 -21.60 13.00 10.40
N PRO A 36 -21.19 14.19 9.90
CA PRO A 36 -21.41 14.56 8.49
C PRO A 36 -20.84 13.55 7.50
N ILE A 37 -19.71 12.91 7.81
CA ILE A 37 -19.06 11.95 6.93
C ILE A 37 -19.65 10.56 7.11
N VAL A 38 -19.68 10.03 8.34
CA VAL A 38 -20.13 8.65 8.60
C VAL A 38 -21.63 8.51 8.33
N THR A 39 -22.44 9.36 8.94
CA THR A 39 -23.89 9.33 8.76
C THR A 39 -24.30 10.05 7.48
N GLY A 40 -23.97 11.33 7.35
CA GLY A 40 -24.49 12.17 6.27
C GLY A 40 -24.02 11.70 4.87
N LEU A 41 -22.72 11.47 4.69
CA LEU A 41 -22.23 11.03 3.39
C LEU A 41 -22.46 9.54 3.16
N LEU A 42 -21.97 8.66 4.07
CA LEU A 42 -21.91 7.22 3.80
C LEU A 42 -23.29 6.58 3.95
N ARG A 43 -24.01 6.82 5.07
CA ARG A 43 -25.35 6.25 5.29
C ARG A 43 -26.43 6.88 4.43
N GLU A 44 -26.51 8.22 4.44
CA GLU A 44 -27.65 8.94 3.84
C GLU A 44 -27.41 9.18 2.35
N LYS A 45 -26.36 9.92 1.99
CA LYS A 45 -26.12 10.33 0.59
C LYS A 45 -25.73 9.17 -0.32
N LEU A 46 -24.91 8.21 0.17
CA LEU A 46 -24.50 7.03 -0.60
C LEU A 46 -25.44 5.83 -0.39
N GLY A 47 -26.37 5.91 0.58
CA GLY A 47 -27.35 4.86 0.86
C GLY A 47 -26.77 3.56 1.41
N TYR A 48 -25.56 3.59 2.00
CA TYR A 48 -24.88 2.39 2.47
C TYR A 48 -25.62 1.72 3.63
N LYS A 49 -25.95 0.45 3.51
CA LYS A 49 -26.70 -0.34 4.49
C LYS A 49 -25.84 -1.34 5.28
N GLY A 50 -24.64 -1.65 4.78
CA GLY A 50 -23.71 -2.59 5.40
C GLY A 50 -23.08 -2.07 6.70
N ILE A 51 -22.07 -2.73 7.18
CA ILE A 51 -21.39 -2.43 8.45
C ILE A 51 -20.37 -1.31 8.23
N ILE A 52 -20.39 -0.31 9.11
CA ILE A 52 -19.35 0.72 9.17
C ILE A 52 -18.43 0.41 10.34
N CYS A 53 -17.16 0.20 10.04
CA CYS A 53 -16.09 0.00 11.01
C CYS A 53 -15.20 1.24 11.06
N THR A 54 -14.72 1.63 12.21
CA THR A 54 -13.66 2.64 12.29
C THR A 54 -12.32 2.02 11.89
N ASP A 55 -11.34 2.83 11.51
CA ASP A 55 -9.94 2.45 11.64
C ASP A 55 -9.55 2.33 13.13
N ALA A 56 -8.36 1.86 13.43
CA ALA A 56 -7.90 1.58 14.79
C ALA A 56 -7.93 2.82 15.68
N LEU A 57 -8.82 2.83 16.69
CA LEU A 57 -9.06 4.00 17.55
C LEU A 57 -7.91 4.31 18.54
N ASN A 58 -6.94 3.39 18.68
CA ASN A 58 -5.71 3.62 19.44
C ASN A 58 -4.64 4.41 18.66
N MET A 59 -4.88 4.74 17.40
CA MET A 59 -3.98 5.56 16.62
C MET A 59 -3.94 7.00 17.17
N ASP A 60 -2.73 7.55 17.34
CA ASP A 60 -2.56 8.91 17.88
C ASP A 60 -3.20 10.01 17.01
N GLY A 61 -3.35 9.77 15.72
CA GLY A 61 -3.90 10.74 14.78
C GLY A 61 -5.31 11.19 15.15
N VAL A 62 -6.20 10.26 15.51
CA VAL A 62 -7.59 10.60 15.86
C VAL A 62 -7.68 11.46 17.12
N ALA A 63 -6.86 11.19 18.14
CA ALA A 63 -6.83 11.98 19.37
C ALA A 63 -6.25 13.39 19.12
N LYS A 64 -5.11 13.48 18.42
CA LYS A 64 -4.44 14.74 18.12
C LYS A 64 -5.29 15.68 17.26
N GLU A 65 -5.90 15.15 16.22
CA GLU A 65 -6.71 15.93 15.27
C GLU A 65 -8.06 16.36 15.86
N SER A 66 -8.66 15.55 16.76
CA SER A 66 -9.95 15.87 17.36
C SER A 66 -9.86 16.72 18.61
N GLY A 67 -8.71 16.72 19.29
CA GLY A 67 -8.55 17.31 20.62
C GLY A 67 -9.30 16.56 21.74
N LEU A 68 -9.87 15.39 21.46
CA LEU A 68 -10.53 14.56 22.45
C LEU A 68 -9.52 13.71 23.23
N GLU A 69 -9.83 13.42 24.47
CA GLU A 69 -9.10 12.41 25.20
C GLU A 69 -9.38 11.01 24.60
N LYS A 70 -8.38 10.13 24.59
CA LYS A 70 -8.50 8.79 24.00
C LYS A 70 -9.71 8.00 24.53
N LYS A 71 -10.06 8.19 25.80
CA LYS A 71 -11.22 7.55 26.42
C LYS A 71 -12.59 8.02 25.87
N GLU A 72 -12.66 9.19 25.22
CA GLU A 72 -13.89 9.77 24.67
C GLU A 72 -14.14 9.37 23.21
N ILE A 73 -13.07 8.98 22.50
CA ILE A 73 -13.10 8.65 21.08
C ILE A 73 -14.10 7.53 20.74
N PRO A 74 -14.20 6.44 21.52
CA PRO A 74 -15.17 5.36 21.25
C PRO A 74 -16.61 5.85 21.20
N LEU A 75 -17.01 6.70 22.14
CA LEU A 75 -18.36 7.28 22.15
C LEU A 75 -18.58 8.26 20.99
N ALA A 76 -17.57 9.06 20.63
CA ALA A 76 -17.64 9.96 19.49
C ALA A 76 -17.83 9.19 18.18
N ALA A 77 -17.09 8.11 17.97
CA ALA A 77 -17.22 7.23 16.81
C ALA A 77 -18.60 6.55 16.74
N TYR A 78 -19.09 6.06 17.89
CA TYR A 78 -20.43 5.51 17.98
C TYR A 78 -21.49 6.55 17.58
N LYS A 79 -21.42 7.76 18.13
CA LYS A 79 -22.34 8.87 17.82
C LYS A 79 -22.25 9.33 16.37
N ALA A 80 -21.08 9.23 15.76
CA ALA A 80 -20.90 9.49 14.34
C ALA A 80 -21.62 8.49 13.43
N GLY A 81 -21.90 7.27 13.90
CA GLY A 81 -22.66 6.25 13.19
C GLY A 81 -21.87 4.98 12.86
N ALA A 82 -20.70 4.76 13.47
CA ALA A 82 -19.97 3.52 13.36
C ALA A 82 -20.72 2.36 14.02
N ASP A 83 -20.71 1.18 13.40
CA ASP A 83 -21.26 -0.05 13.96
C ASP A 83 -20.22 -0.83 14.74
N ILE A 84 -18.94 -0.78 14.31
CA ILE A 84 -17.79 -1.43 14.98
C ILE A 84 -16.78 -0.36 15.35
N LEU A 85 -16.32 -0.43 16.59
CA LEU A 85 -15.24 0.38 17.15
C LEU A 85 -13.98 -0.47 17.17
N LEU A 86 -13.11 -0.28 16.17
CA LEU A 86 -11.93 -1.13 16.00
C LEU A 86 -10.81 -0.70 16.95
N MET A 87 -10.24 -1.65 17.67
CA MET A 87 -9.05 -1.48 18.51
C MET A 87 -9.06 -0.19 19.34
N PRO A 88 -10.06 0.04 20.19
CA PRO A 88 -9.97 1.12 21.17
C PRO A 88 -8.77 0.86 22.10
N GLU A 89 -8.16 1.92 22.64
CA GLU A 89 -7.01 1.79 23.53
C GLU A 89 -7.35 0.99 24.80
N ASP A 90 -8.57 1.17 25.29
CA ASP A 90 -9.11 0.48 26.48
C ASP A 90 -10.55 0.03 26.18
N VAL A 91 -10.74 -1.28 26.06
CA VAL A 91 -12.04 -1.90 25.78
C VAL A 91 -13.01 -1.75 26.94
N GLU A 92 -12.54 -1.93 28.20
CA GLU A 92 -13.39 -1.83 29.40
C GLU A 92 -13.89 -0.40 29.59
N ASN A 93 -13.01 0.58 29.40
CA ASN A 93 -13.42 1.97 29.38
C ASN A 93 -14.43 2.25 28.26
N SER A 94 -14.23 1.71 27.07
CA SER A 94 -15.14 1.89 25.93
C SER A 94 -16.54 1.38 26.24
N ILE A 95 -16.66 0.22 26.88
CA ILE A 95 -17.95 -0.32 27.36
C ILE A 95 -18.55 0.64 28.38
N THR A 96 -17.77 1.06 29.36
CA THR A 96 -18.20 1.97 30.42
C THR A 96 -18.77 3.28 29.91
N VAL A 97 -18.08 3.93 28.95
CA VAL A 97 -18.54 5.21 28.39
C VAL A 97 -19.80 5.06 27.55
N ILE A 98 -19.97 3.95 26.82
CA ILE A 98 -21.20 3.63 26.09
C ILE A 98 -22.37 3.38 27.06
N GLU A 99 -22.18 2.59 28.13
CA GLU A 99 -23.20 2.36 29.16
C GLU A 99 -23.63 3.65 29.86
N GLN A 100 -22.65 4.50 30.20
CA GLN A 100 -22.97 5.79 30.83
C GLN A 100 -23.72 6.71 29.85
N ALA A 101 -23.40 6.71 28.59
CA ALA A 101 -24.10 7.49 27.56
C ALA A 101 -25.57 6.98 27.41
N LEU A 102 -25.79 5.66 27.47
CA LEU A 102 -27.15 5.08 27.53
C LEU A 102 -27.93 5.58 28.76
N LYS A 103 -27.31 5.53 29.95
CA LYS A 103 -27.94 5.99 31.20
C LYS A 103 -28.27 7.47 31.16
N ARG A 104 -27.46 8.29 30.49
CA ARG A 104 -27.71 9.74 30.30
C ARG A 104 -28.67 10.05 29.14
N GLY A 105 -29.12 9.06 28.38
CA GLY A 105 -30.01 9.26 27.24
C GLY A 105 -29.34 9.90 26.02
N GLU A 106 -28.01 9.92 25.99
CA GLU A 106 -27.25 10.46 24.85
C GLU A 106 -27.28 9.55 23.64
N ILE A 107 -27.44 8.26 23.88
CA ILE A 107 -27.66 7.20 22.88
C ILE A 107 -28.81 6.33 23.34
N THR A 108 -29.41 5.54 22.45
CA THR A 108 -30.56 4.73 22.75
C THR A 108 -30.25 3.24 22.69
N MET A 109 -30.95 2.44 23.48
CA MET A 109 -30.85 0.98 23.40
C MET A 109 -31.27 0.48 22.02
N ALA A 110 -32.30 1.06 21.41
CA ALA A 110 -32.74 0.70 20.06
C ALA A 110 -31.60 0.93 19.01
N GLY A 111 -30.83 1.99 19.15
CA GLY A 111 -29.68 2.26 18.30
C GLY A 111 -28.54 1.25 18.50
N LEU A 112 -28.34 0.76 19.72
CA LEU A 112 -27.37 -0.30 20.01
C LEU A 112 -27.84 -1.63 19.44
N ASP A 113 -29.11 -2.00 19.68
CA ASP A 113 -29.73 -3.22 19.15
C ASP A 113 -29.67 -3.29 17.62
N GLU A 114 -29.87 -2.17 16.93
CA GLU A 114 -29.75 -2.10 15.47
C GLU A 114 -28.34 -2.50 15.00
N ARG A 115 -27.30 -2.00 15.64
CA ARG A 115 -25.90 -2.35 15.33
C ARG A 115 -25.60 -3.82 15.58
N VAL A 116 -26.04 -4.33 16.74
CA VAL A 116 -25.90 -5.75 17.11
C VAL A 116 -26.63 -6.63 16.09
N LYS A 117 -27.86 -6.27 15.69
CA LYS A 117 -28.61 -7.01 14.67
C LYS A 117 -27.90 -7.06 13.33
N LYS A 118 -27.27 -5.97 12.89
CA LYS A 118 -26.46 -5.96 11.65
C LYS A 118 -25.30 -6.95 11.74
N MET A 119 -24.59 -6.98 12.87
CA MET A 119 -23.49 -7.92 13.10
C MET A 119 -23.96 -9.36 13.11
N LEU A 120 -25.06 -9.65 13.81
CA LEU A 120 -25.63 -11.00 13.87
C LEU A 120 -26.13 -11.44 12.49
N ALA A 121 -26.77 -10.56 11.74
CA ALA A 121 -27.24 -10.85 10.38
C ALA A 121 -26.06 -11.19 9.43
N LEU A 122 -24.95 -10.47 9.52
CA LEU A 122 -23.74 -10.79 8.76
C LEU A 122 -23.18 -12.16 9.18
N LYS A 123 -23.04 -12.43 10.47
CA LYS A 123 -22.57 -13.72 10.97
C LYS A 123 -23.45 -14.89 10.54
N ALA A 124 -24.78 -14.70 10.57
CA ALA A 124 -25.73 -15.70 10.09
C ALA A 124 -25.57 -15.98 8.59
N ARG A 125 -25.45 -14.93 7.80
CA ARG A 125 -25.26 -15.05 6.35
C ARG A 125 -23.96 -15.73 5.93
N LEU A 126 -22.91 -15.55 6.75
CA LEU A 126 -21.61 -16.22 6.60
C LEU A 126 -21.60 -17.65 7.16
N GLY A 127 -22.74 -18.14 7.67
CA GLY A 127 -22.83 -19.49 8.28
C GLY A 127 -22.14 -19.63 9.64
N ILE A 128 -21.60 -18.54 10.21
CA ILE A 128 -20.84 -18.57 11.48
C ILE A 128 -21.74 -18.99 12.66
N LEU A 129 -23.04 -18.75 12.55
CA LEU A 129 -24.03 -19.12 13.58
C LEU A 129 -24.65 -20.50 13.36
N ASP A 130 -24.27 -21.22 12.31
CA ASP A 130 -24.80 -22.55 12.02
C ASP A 130 -24.26 -23.59 13.00
N LYS A 131 -25.09 -24.57 13.37
CA LYS A 131 -24.71 -25.63 14.32
C LYS A 131 -23.50 -26.46 13.87
N GLY A 132 -23.24 -26.53 12.58
CA GLY A 132 -22.12 -27.26 11.98
C GLY A 132 -20.91 -26.38 11.64
N TYR A 133 -20.91 -25.10 12.01
CA TYR A 133 -19.80 -24.22 11.71
C TYR A 133 -18.49 -24.70 12.35
N SER A 134 -17.47 -24.84 11.54
CA SER A 134 -16.10 -25.08 12.00
C SER A 134 -15.22 -23.88 11.70
N PRO A 135 -14.54 -23.29 12.70
CA PRO A 135 -13.57 -22.23 12.46
C PRO A 135 -12.26 -22.74 11.83
N TYR A 136 -12.10 -24.05 11.75
CA TYR A 136 -10.90 -24.68 11.21
C TYR A 136 -11.04 -24.86 9.70
N VAL A 137 -10.01 -24.43 8.99
CA VAL A 137 -9.90 -24.62 7.53
C VAL A 137 -9.35 -26.01 7.26
N GLU A 138 -9.98 -26.73 6.33
CA GLU A 138 -9.44 -27.99 5.81
C GLU A 138 -8.10 -27.72 5.12
N LEU A 139 -7.02 -28.32 5.61
CA LEU A 139 -5.66 -28.08 5.12
C LEU A 139 -5.34 -28.94 3.89
N ASP A 140 -6.01 -30.08 3.72
CA ASP A 140 -5.78 -30.92 2.54
C ASP A 140 -6.14 -30.18 1.25
N GLY A 141 -5.20 -30.11 0.34
CA GLY A 141 -5.34 -29.41 -0.93
C GLY A 141 -5.46 -27.88 -0.83
N ILE A 142 -5.13 -27.26 0.33
CA ILE A 142 -5.24 -25.80 0.51
C ILE A 142 -4.43 -25.03 -0.53
N GLU A 143 -3.22 -25.50 -0.86
CA GLU A 143 -2.36 -24.83 -1.86
C GLU A 143 -3.07 -24.77 -3.22
N LYS A 144 -3.73 -25.84 -3.65
CA LYS A 144 -4.47 -25.87 -4.92
C LYS A 144 -5.70 -24.96 -4.94
N ARG A 145 -6.26 -24.67 -3.74
CA ARG A 145 -7.43 -23.77 -3.61
C ARG A 145 -7.04 -22.30 -3.53
N VAL A 146 -5.84 -22.02 -3.01
CA VAL A 146 -5.36 -20.63 -2.83
C VAL A 146 -4.50 -20.22 -4.03
N ILE A 147 -3.59 -21.10 -4.48
CA ILE A 147 -2.70 -20.84 -5.62
C ILE A 147 -3.30 -21.47 -6.86
N VAL A 148 -4.30 -20.83 -7.44
CA VAL A 148 -4.90 -21.25 -8.70
C VAL A 148 -4.25 -20.52 -9.87
N GLN A 149 -4.13 -21.21 -11.01
CA GLN A 149 -3.44 -20.67 -12.20
C GLN A 149 -4.07 -19.34 -12.66
N GLU A 150 -5.39 -19.23 -12.59
CA GLU A 150 -6.12 -18.00 -12.94
C GLU A 150 -5.66 -16.78 -12.11
N ASN A 151 -5.42 -16.97 -10.81
CA ASN A 151 -4.90 -15.89 -9.96
C ASN A 151 -3.45 -15.53 -10.31
N LEU A 152 -2.62 -16.51 -10.64
CA LEU A 152 -1.24 -16.28 -11.10
C LEU A 152 -1.22 -15.51 -12.41
N ASP A 153 -2.07 -15.88 -13.36
CA ASP A 153 -2.21 -15.19 -14.65
C ASP A 153 -2.69 -13.75 -14.46
N LEU A 154 -3.67 -13.55 -13.55
CA LEU A 154 -4.16 -12.21 -13.20
C LEU A 154 -3.06 -11.35 -12.56
N MET A 155 -2.28 -11.92 -11.63
CA MET A 155 -1.13 -11.23 -11.03
C MET A 155 -0.11 -10.80 -12.09
N GLN A 156 0.19 -11.66 -13.06
CA GLN A 156 1.09 -11.33 -14.17
C GLN A 156 0.52 -10.20 -15.04
N GLN A 157 -0.79 -10.25 -15.36
CA GLN A 157 -1.45 -9.19 -16.12
C GLN A 157 -1.41 -7.85 -15.38
N ILE A 158 -1.68 -7.85 -14.07
CA ILE A 158 -1.60 -6.64 -13.24
C ILE A 158 -0.18 -6.09 -13.27
N ALA A 159 0.83 -6.93 -13.01
CA ALA A 159 2.22 -6.51 -13.02
C ALA A 159 2.61 -5.92 -14.39
N LYS A 160 2.27 -6.60 -15.50
CA LYS A 160 2.55 -6.13 -16.85
C LYS A 160 1.87 -4.79 -17.17
N ASN A 161 0.61 -4.63 -16.78
CA ASN A 161 -0.18 -3.43 -17.08
C ASN A 161 0.14 -2.25 -16.15
N SER A 162 0.76 -2.51 -14.98
CA SER A 162 1.19 -1.47 -14.05
C SER A 162 2.57 -0.88 -14.39
N MET A 163 3.33 -1.54 -15.27
CA MET A 163 4.63 -1.04 -15.70
C MET A 163 4.47 0.30 -16.42
N THR A 164 5.21 1.30 -15.97
CA THR A 164 5.12 2.66 -16.48
C THR A 164 6.47 3.12 -16.99
N VAL A 165 6.58 3.35 -18.29
CA VAL A 165 7.78 3.97 -18.88
C VAL A 165 7.63 5.48 -18.74
N LEU A 166 8.43 6.09 -17.87
CA LEU A 166 8.42 7.53 -17.65
C LEU A 166 9.20 8.27 -18.72
N PHE A 167 10.26 7.65 -19.19
CA PHE A 167 11.15 8.20 -20.17
C PHE A 167 11.85 7.07 -20.95
N ASN A 168 12.05 7.26 -22.24
CA ASN A 168 12.81 6.35 -23.11
C ASN A 168 13.44 7.12 -24.25
N ASP A 169 14.76 7.23 -24.23
CA ASP A 169 15.54 7.71 -25.37
C ASP A 169 16.29 6.53 -26.00
N ASN A 170 15.78 6.03 -27.10
CA ASN A 170 16.40 4.94 -27.84
C ASN A 170 17.18 5.41 -29.07
N SER A 171 17.48 6.71 -29.19
CA SER A 171 18.17 7.29 -30.34
C SER A 171 19.54 6.66 -30.58
N ALA A 172 20.25 6.29 -29.52
CA ALA A 172 21.54 5.60 -29.56
C ALA A 172 21.45 4.06 -29.53
N GLY A 173 20.23 3.50 -29.51
CA GLY A 173 20.01 2.05 -29.46
C GLY A 173 20.23 1.41 -28.08
N TYR A 174 20.21 2.19 -27.00
CA TYR A 174 20.40 1.73 -25.61
C TYR A 174 19.15 1.91 -24.73
N GLY A 175 18.03 2.28 -25.32
CA GLY A 175 16.74 2.38 -24.63
C GLY A 175 15.90 1.09 -24.71
N LEU A 176 14.60 1.26 -24.56
CA LEU A 176 13.62 0.18 -24.63
C LEU A 176 13.02 0.09 -26.05
N PRO A 177 12.75 -1.12 -26.55
CA PRO A 177 13.08 -2.42 -25.95
C PRO A 177 14.59 -2.70 -25.95
N VAL A 178 15.06 -3.40 -24.89
CA VAL A 178 16.49 -3.73 -24.77
C VAL A 178 16.89 -4.74 -25.83
N THR A 179 17.94 -4.42 -26.60
CA THR A 179 18.58 -5.35 -27.53
C THR A 179 19.86 -5.89 -26.89
N PHE A 180 19.93 -7.19 -26.68
CA PHE A 180 21.07 -7.88 -26.05
C PHE A 180 22.14 -8.31 -27.08
N GLU A 181 21.73 -8.53 -28.33
CA GLU A 181 22.61 -9.03 -29.35
C GLU A 181 23.78 -8.06 -29.63
N GLY A 182 24.99 -8.59 -29.60
CA GLY A 182 26.22 -7.82 -29.85
C GLY A 182 26.60 -6.87 -28.72
N LYS A 183 25.88 -6.84 -27.58
CA LYS A 183 26.15 -5.94 -26.46
C LYS A 183 26.56 -6.70 -25.22
N LYS A 184 27.47 -6.12 -24.45
CA LYS A 184 27.76 -6.53 -23.06
C LYS A 184 26.82 -5.78 -22.14
N VAL A 185 25.82 -6.50 -21.65
CA VAL A 185 24.81 -5.95 -20.75
C VAL A 185 25.09 -6.39 -19.31
N ALA A 186 24.99 -5.48 -18.36
CA ALA A 186 25.04 -5.79 -16.96
C ALA A 186 23.76 -5.35 -16.22
N TYR A 187 23.43 -6.06 -15.17
CA TYR A 187 22.41 -5.68 -14.21
C TYR A 187 23.07 -5.37 -12.86
N VAL A 188 22.75 -4.24 -12.29
CA VAL A 188 23.13 -3.86 -10.94
C VAL A 188 21.88 -3.77 -10.08
N GLY A 189 21.69 -4.74 -9.19
CA GLY A 189 20.63 -4.70 -8.19
C GLY A 189 21.06 -3.84 -7.00
N TYR A 190 20.55 -2.61 -6.93
CA TYR A 190 20.80 -1.69 -5.82
C TYR A 190 19.78 -1.96 -4.72
N LYS A 191 20.28 -2.39 -3.55
CA LYS A 191 19.51 -2.90 -2.42
C LYS A 191 18.71 -4.17 -2.75
N ASN A 192 18.15 -4.80 -1.73
CA ASN A 192 17.38 -6.03 -1.80
C ASN A 192 17.95 -7.10 -2.75
N PRO A 193 19.02 -7.81 -2.35
CA PRO A 193 19.71 -8.75 -3.23
C PRO A 193 18.84 -9.96 -3.62
N VAL A 194 17.73 -10.23 -2.90
CA VAL A 194 16.80 -11.30 -3.26
C VAL A 194 16.03 -10.93 -4.53
N LEU A 195 15.34 -9.79 -4.52
CA LEU A 195 14.64 -9.28 -5.71
C LEU A 195 15.60 -9.00 -6.87
N GLY A 196 16.79 -8.48 -6.57
CA GLY A 196 17.82 -8.25 -7.57
C GLY A 196 18.27 -9.54 -8.25
N ARG A 197 18.41 -10.64 -7.52
CA ARG A 197 18.76 -11.95 -8.09
C ARG A 197 17.68 -12.46 -9.02
N GLU A 198 16.43 -12.42 -8.59
CA GLU A 198 15.28 -12.85 -9.41
C GLU A 198 15.21 -12.05 -10.71
N PHE A 199 15.38 -10.73 -10.65
CA PHE A 199 15.41 -9.89 -11.85
C PHE A 199 16.56 -10.28 -12.78
N GLY A 200 17.79 -10.46 -12.27
CA GLY A 200 18.96 -10.86 -13.04
C GLY A 200 18.80 -12.21 -13.72
N GLU A 201 18.21 -13.21 -13.00
CA GLU A 201 17.92 -14.53 -13.56
C GLU A 201 16.89 -14.46 -14.69
N ILE A 202 15.85 -13.63 -14.55
CA ILE A 202 14.86 -13.43 -15.61
C ILE A 202 15.48 -12.70 -16.80
N ALA A 203 16.29 -11.65 -16.58
CA ALA A 203 16.96 -10.92 -17.64
C ALA A 203 17.88 -11.83 -18.47
N ASN A 204 18.55 -12.78 -17.82
CA ASN A 204 19.41 -13.77 -18.51
C ASN A 204 18.65 -14.73 -19.44
N ARG A 205 17.32 -14.81 -19.38
CA ARG A 205 16.50 -15.57 -20.34
C ARG A 205 16.41 -14.89 -21.72
N TYR A 206 16.65 -13.57 -21.74
CA TYR A 206 16.59 -12.76 -22.97
C TYR A 206 17.97 -12.51 -23.59
N GLY A 207 19.03 -12.65 -22.81
CA GLY A 207 20.41 -12.47 -23.26
C GLY A 207 21.38 -12.58 -22.09
N LYS A 208 22.67 -12.72 -22.38
CA LYS A 208 23.69 -12.80 -21.34
C LYS A 208 23.78 -11.46 -20.58
N VAL A 209 23.58 -11.51 -19.26
CA VAL A 209 23.61 -10.35 -18.36
C VAL A 209 24.57 -10.62 -17.20
N ASP A 210 25.61 -9.81 -17.06
CA ASP A 210 26.50 -9.89 -15.92
C ASP A 210 25.84 -9.19 -14.71
N THR A 211 25.59 -9.93 -13.62
CA THR A 211 24.82 -9.44 -12.47
C THR A 211 25.70 -9.06 -11.30
N ILE A 212 25.53 -7.85 -10.78
CA ILE A 212 26.08 -7.39 -9.49
C ILE A 212 24.92 -7.10 -8.54
N LEU A 213 24.93 -7.71 -7.37
CA LEU A 213 23.93 -7.50 -6.32
C LEU A 213 24.57 -6.74 -5.17
N LEU A 214 24.01 -5.59 -4.84
CA LEU A 214 24.43 -4.77 -3.71
C LEU A 214 23.49 -5.02 -2.54
N SER A 215 24.05 -5.18 -1.34
CA SER A 215 23.27 -5.39 -0.11
C SER A 215 22.50 -4.12 0.32
N ASN A 216 21.59 -4.28 1.27
CA ASN A 216 20.76 -3.17 1.78
C ASN A 216 21.60 -2.07 2.45
N ASP A 217 22.76 -2.41 2.98
CA ASP A 217 23.73 -1.55 3.62
C ASP A 217 24.92 -1.18 2.71
N ALA A 218 24.77 -1.45 1.40
CA ALA A 218 25.82 -1.15 0.43
C ALA A 218 26.18 0.34 0.47
N SER A 219 27.48 0.59 0.64
CA SER A 219 28.03 1.93 0.69
C SER A 219 28.31 2.51 -0.70
N LEU A 220 28.56 3.81 -0.77
CA LEU A 220 29.05 4.47 -1.97
C LEU A 220 30.32 3.80 -2.55
N ALA A 221 31.17 3.21 -1.69
CA ALA A 221 32.34 2.46 -2.13
C ALA A 221 31.97 1.21 -2.94
N ALA A 222 30.91 0.50 -2.56
CA ALA A 222 30.44 -0.65 -3.32
C ALA A 222 29.90 -0.26 -4.70
N LEU A 223 29.21 0.89 -4.79
CA LEU A 223 28.77 1.44 -6.09
C LEU A 223 29.94 1.84 -6.98
N LYS A 224 30.99 2.45 -6.40
CA LYS A 224 32.24 2.79 -7.13
C LYS A 224 32.97 1.54 -7.64
N ASP A 225 33.03 0.47 -6.83
CA ASP A 225 33.60 -0.81 -7.27
C ASP A 225 32.76 -1.42 -8.41
N ALA A 226 31.43 -1.44 -8.30
CA ALA A 226 30.55 -1.91 -9.35
C ALA A 226 30.77 -1.15 -10.68
N ARG A 227 30.85 0.20 -10.63
CA ARG A 227 31.16 1.03 -11.81
C ARG A 227 32.50 0.65 -12.44
N ASN A 228 33.55 0.48 -11.63
CA ASN A 228 34.88 0.11 -12.13
C ASN A 228 34.89 -1.26 -12.83
N ARG A 229 34.18 -2.23 -12.27
CA ARG A 229 34.06 -3.59 -12.86
C ARG A 229 33.27 -3.58 -14.16
N LEU A 230 32.30 -2.71 -14.27
CA LEU A 230 31.36 -2.65 -15.40
C LEU A 230 31.76 -1.60 -16.48
N ARG A 231 32.92 -0.95 -16.36
CA ARG A 231 33.36 0.12 -17.28
C ARG A 231 33.42 -0.26 -18.77
N ASN A 232 33.52 -1.57 -19.07
CA ASN A 232 33.58 -2.10 -20.44
C ASN A 232 32.25 -2.73 -20.89
N HIS A 233 31.15 -2.47 -20.18
CA HIS A 233 29.83 -2.86 -20.62
C HIS A 233 29.19 -1.77 -21.45
N ASP A 234 28.40 -2.18 -22.43
CA ASP A 234 27.72 -1.27 -23.35
C ASP A 234 26.45 -0.68 -22.76
N LEU A 235 25.79 -1.44 -21.86
CA LEU A 235 24.54 -1.05 -21.23
C LEU A 235 24.48 -1.56 -19.80
N ILE A 236 24.07 -0.71 -18.89
CA ILE A 236 23.76 -1.07 -17.50
C ILE A 236 22.24 -1.02 -17.30
N ILE A 237 21.68 -2.04 -16.66
CA ILE A 237 20.32 -2.01 -16.11
C ILE A 237 20.47 -1.82 -14.60
N MET A 238 20.06 -0.68 -14.09
CA MET A 238 20.11 -0.33 -12.67
C MET A 238 18.75 -0.59 -12.02
N GLY A 239 18.64 -1.63 -11.21
CA GLY A 239 17.44 -1.93 -10.45
C GLY A 239 17.45 -1.29 -9.07
N PHE A 240 16.53 -0.38 -8.80
CA PHE A 240 16.26 0.16 -7.46
C PHE A 240 15.22 -0.77 -6.80
N ASN A 241 15.69 -1.79 -6.09
CA ASN A 241 14.89 -2.94 -5.68
C ASN A 241 14.20 -2.79 -4.33
N GLU A 242 14.57 -1.81 -3.54
CA GLU A 242 13.95 -1.58 -2.24
C GLU A 242 13.71 -0.11 -2.02
N THR A 243 12.44 0.20 -1.74
CA THR A 243 12.03 1.54 -1.38
C THR A 243 11.04 1.48 -0.24
N ASP A 244 11.28 2.29 0.77
CA ASP A 244 10.29 2.51 1.83
C ASP A 244 9.15 3.35 1.26
N GLN A 245 7.91 3.01 1.57
CA GLN A 245 6.75 3.78 1.13
C GLN A 245 6.55 5.06 1.95
N ARG A 246 7.32 5.26 3.02
CA ARG A 246 7.13 6.33 4.00
C ARG A 246 7.92 7.59 3.62
N PRO A 247 7.23 8.72 3.33
CA PRO A 247 7.89 9.98 2.98
C PRO A 247 8.86 10.49 4.06
N HIS A 248 8.51 10.34 5.33
CA HIS A 248 9.35 10.79 6.46
C HIS A 248 10.64 10.00 6.63
N LYS A 249 10.73 8.81 6.03
CA LYS A 249 11.96 8.01 5.94
C LYS A 249 12.71 8.22 4.62
N GLY A 250 12.32 9.25 3.84
CA GLY A 250 12.93 9.57 2.56
C GLY A 250 12.82 8.45 1.53
N TYR A 251 11.82 7.57 1.68
CA TYR A 251 11.61 6.38 0.84
C TYR A 251 12.81 5.42 0.81
N ALA A 252 13.63 5.39 1.87
CA ALA A 252 14.90 4.67 1.96
C ALA A 252 15.93 5.05 0.87
N ILE A 253 15.77 6.19 0.22
CA ILE A 253 16.70 6.70 -0.79
C ILE A 253 17.83 7.45 -0.09
N ASN A 254 19.06 7.00 -0.31
CA ASN A 254 20.26 7.75 0.04
C ASN A 254 20.60 8.70 -1.11
N VAL A 255 20.53 10.00 -0.84
CA VAL A 255 20.71 11.04 -1.87
C VAL A 255 22.14 11.03 -2.46
N GLU A 256 23.16 10.76 -1.64
CA GLU A 256 24.55 10.70 -2.10
C GLU A 256 24.79 9.53 -3.08
N GLU A 257 24.24 8.36 -2.73
CA GLU A 257 24.32 7.16 -3.58
C GLU A 257 23.57 7.35 -4.89
N VAL A 258 22.38 7.94 -4.84
CA VAL A 258 21.57 8.20 -6.03
C VAL A 258 22.23 9.26 -6.91
N ASN A 259 22.81 10.31 -6.37
CA ASN A 259 23.58 11.28 -7.15
C ASN A 259 24.75 10.59 -7.87
N PHE A 260 25.48 9.70 -7.18
CA PHE A 260 26.53 8.93 -7.83
C PHE A 260 26.01 8.05 -8.98
N ILE A 261 24.85 7.39 -8.80
CA ILE A 261 24.24 6.58 -9.85
C ILE A 261 23.83 7.44 -11.05
N THR A 262 23.23 8.61 -10.82
CA THR A 262 22.85 9.54 -11.90
C THR A 262 24.04 10.14 -12.64
N ASP A 263 25.16 10.41 -11.94
CA ASP A 263 26.41 10.82 -12.55
C ASP A 263 27.05 9.67 -13.38
N TRP A 264 26.94 8.45 -12.87
CA TRP A 264 27.38 7.28 -13.64
C TRP A 264 26.55 7.09 -14.91
N ALA A 265 25.23 7.30 -14.84
CA ALA A 265 24.34 7.24 -16.00
C ALA A 265 24.64 8.31 -17.09
N ALA A 266 25.22 9.45 -16.71
CA ALA A 266 25.65 10.47 -17.66
C ALA A 266 26.88 10.03 -18.51
N ASP A 267 27.73 9.13 -17.96
CA ASP A 267 28.96 8.68 -18.60
C ASP A 267 28.80 7.33 -19.31
N GLN A 268 27.79 6.54 -18.98
CA GLN A 268 27.59 5.19 -19.52
C GLN A 268 26.09 4.90 -19.69
N PRO A 269 25.67 4.37 -20.86
CA PRO A 269 24.26 4.05 -21.11
C PRO A 269 23.64 3.22 -19.97
N MET A 270 22.54 3.71 -19.40
CA MET A 270 21.92 3.10 -18.24
C MET A 270 20.40 3.20 -18.30
N ILE A 271 19.72 2.07 -18.11
CA ILE A 271 18.27 1.99 -17.90
C ILE A 271 18.00 1.87 -16.41
N ALA A 272 17.20 2.75 -15.85
CA ALA A 272 16.73 2.64 -14.48
C ALA A 272 15.42 1.85 -14.42
N VAL A 273 15.36 0.84 -13.55
CA VAL A 273 14.14 0.11 -13.20
C VAL A 273 13.87 0.35 -11.73
N TYR A 274 12.77 1.05 -11.44
CA TYR A 274 12.42 1.46 -10.09
C TYR A 274 11.24 0.64 -9.55
N LEU A 275 11.50 -0.21 -8.57
CA LEU A 275 10.50 -1.07 -7.93
C LEU A 275 10.09 -0.48 -6.57
N GLY A 276 9.17 0.49 -6.59
CA GLY A 276 8.78 1.15 -5.36
C GLY A 276 7.72 2.24 -5.50
N SER A 277 7.65 3.12 -4.51
CA SER A 277 6.68 4.22 -4.51
C SER A 277 7.01 5.27 -5.59
N PRO A 278 6.07 5.61 -6.48
CA PRO A 278 6.29 6.62 -7.51
C PRO A 278 6.61 8.01 -6.94
N TYR A 279 6.20 8.30 -5.72
CA TYR A 279 6.50 9.58 -5.06
C TYR A 279 7.98 9.74 -4.72
N ALA A 280 8.74 8.66 -4.64
CA ALA A 280 10.17 8.69 -4.39
C ALA A 280 11.00 9.25 -5.56
N LEU A 281 10.41 9.31 -6.77
CA LEU A 281 11.05 9.88 -7.96
C LEU A 281 11.48 11.34 -7.76
N THR A 282 10.76 12.09 -6.91
CA THR A 282 11.16 13.46 -6.53
C THR A 282 12.51 13.54 -5.82
N ARG A 283 13.02 12.40 -5.34
CA ARG A 283 14.29 12.26 -4.66
C ARG A 283 15.41 11.76 -5.55
N ILE A 284 15.15 11.59 -6.86
CA ILE A 284 16.14 11.15 -7.84
C ILE A 284 16.43 12.31 -8.82
N PRO A 285 17.28 13.26 -8.43
CA PRO A 285 17.71 14.33 -9.33
C PRO A 285 18.52 13.72 -10.50
N GLY A 286 18.45 14.32 -11.67
CA GLY A 286 19.20 13.84 -12.84
C GLY A 286 18.64 12.56 -13.47
N TYR A 287 17.40 12.19 -13.25
CA TYR A 287 16.76 11.01 -13.86
C TYR A 287 16.83 11.03 -15.40
N ARG A 288 17.03 12.18 -16.02
CA ARG A 288 17.21 12.33 -17.48
C ARG A 288 18.58 11.89 -17.99
N ASN A 289 19.53 11.58 -17.10
CA ASN A 289 20.80 11.00 -17.48
C ASN A 289 20.67 9.51 -17.86
N PHE A 290 19.59 8.86 -17.42
CA PHE A 290 19.29 7.50 -17.87
C PHE A 290 18.83 7.49 -19.33
N THR A 291 19.09 6.40 -20.04
CA THR A 291 18.56 6.19 -21.41
C THR A 291 17.08 5.81 -21.37
N ALA A 292 16.64 5.11 -20.34
CA ALA A 292 15.23 4.87 -20.07
C ALA A 292 14.98 4.78 -18.58
N TYR A 293 13.75 5.07 -18.17
CA TYR A 293 13.30 4.99 -16.78
C TYR A 293 11.92 4.30 -16.72
N VAL A 294 11.84 3.19 -15.98
CA VAL A 294 10.64 2.35 -15.81
C VAL A 294 10.26 2.23 -14.35
#